data_bdb2a60c4ebccc88ea9261a462f259ef
#
_entry.id   bdb2a60c4ebccc88ea9261a462f259ef
#
_cell.length_a   1.000
_cell.length_b   1.000
_cell.length_c   1.000
_cell.angle_alpha   90.00
_cell.angle_beta   90.00
_cell.angle_gamma   90.00
#
_symmetry.space_group_name_H-M   'P 1'
#
loop_
_entity.id
_entity.type
_entity.pdbx_description
1 polymer ?
#
loop_
_entity_poly.entity_id
_entity_poly.type
_entity_poly.pdbx_seq_one_letter_code
_entity_poly.pdbx_strand_id
1 'polypeptide(L)'
;MKRNALMFLIVIGFVSALVLQPAYAQTITNQTPDAQGAAVQATGDKLIAIDVLIEPDQTMMGKANAVNARLRENLPTGYELDATHAPHVTLLQRFVRAKDLDAVTAALSKVFAAERPTELQLKAKGYEYAIWGGVAVTVFVVERTPELTRLHQKVIDAMAPFSVSGGTAEAFVGTEINAETIGYVEHFVPESSGAKYFPHVTLGVAKEDFAKQMKAEPFEAFTFKADGVAVYQLGNFGTAAKKLWQYQASGPLGSWNDGKAKQSILDFVRRVTTEGSPDFVPVPERIATFDTDGTLWCEQPLPVQAYFAFDRVKVLAPQHPEWKTTEPFASLLKGDLKTALSGGDHAVLELFMATHAGMTTVEFEQIVNDWIATAKHPKTGKLYTEMIYEPMRELLAYLRTNGFKTYIVSGGGIEFMRPWAERTYGIQPEQVIGSSIKTKFEMRDGRPVLVRLPELNFNDDKGGKPVAINQHIGRRPIAAFGNSDGDREMLEYTQGGSGSRFMLLVLHDDAVREYAYGPAKGLPAAKLGAFTQALYDQTQKDGWTVVSMKDDWKTIFPIEKR
;
A
#
# COMPACT_ATOMS: atom_id res chain seq x y z
N MET A 1 -22.98 46.59 -8.04
CA MET A 1 -22.19 47.72 -8.59
C MET A 1 -20.72 47.45 -8.27
N LYS A 2 -19.96 47.29 -9.31
CA LYS A 2 -18.56 47.69 -9.57
C LYS A 2 -17.49 46.97 -8.71
N ARG A 3 -16.65 46.07 -9.27
CA ARG A 3 -15.43 46.34 -10.12
C ARG A 3 -14.21 46.51 -9.21
N ASN A 4 -13.05 45.96 -9.40
CA ASN A 4 -12.30 45.62 -10.59
C ASN A 4 -11.14 44.69 -10.24
N ALA A 5 -10.83 43.85 -11.18
CA ALA A 5 -9.56 43.22 -11.46
C ALA A 5 -8.40 44.24 -11.53
N LEU A 6 -7.19 43.84 -11.22
CA LEU A 6 -6.01 44.37 -11.88
C LEU A 6 -4.93 43.30 -12.03
N MET A 7 -4.68 43.02 -13.27
CA MET A 7 -3.51 42.35 -13.86
C MET A 7 -2.26 43.22 -13.65
N PHE A 8 -1.09 42.68 -13.39
CA PHE A 8 0.17 43.22 -13.90
C PHE A 8 1.19 42.12 -14.17
N LEU A 9 1.51 42.01 -15.46
CA LEU A 9 2.74 41.46 -16.03
C LEU A 9 3.93 42.39 -15.68
N ILE A 10 5.16 41.86 -15.71
CA ILE A 10 6.39 42.50 -16.27
C ILE A 10 7.56 41.61 -15.85
N VAL A 11 8.19 40.96 -16.75
CA VAL A 11 9.32 41.24 -17.68
C VAL A 11 10.72 40.94 -17.11
N ILE A 12 11.38 40.15 -17.84
CA ILE A 12 12.74 39.60 -17.88
C ILE A 12 13.81 40.73 -17.82
N GLY A 13 14.88 40.48 -17.08
CA GLY A 13 16.13 41.21 -17.20
C GLY A 13 17.32 40.32 -16.90
N PHE A 14 18.01 39.90 -17.93
CA PHE A 14 19.33 39.27 -17.88
C PHE A 14 20.40 40.32 -17.54
N VAL A 15 21.26 40.05 -16.57
CA VAL A 15 22.62 40.61 -16.57
C VAL A 15 23.58 39.53 -16.06
N SER A 16 24.45 39.14 -16.96
CA SER A 16 25.65 38.34 -16.72
C SER A 16 26.74 39.19 -16.07
N ALA A 17 27.37 38.70 -15.01
CA ALA A 17 28.71 39.15 -14.62
C ALA A 17 29.53 37.98 -14.13
N LEU A 18 30.54 37.68 -14.93
CA LEU A 18 31.67 36.79 -14.67
C LEU A 18 32.64 37.50 -13.71
N VAL A 19 33.02 36.88 -12.59
CA VAL A 19 34.25 37.24 -11.89
C VAL A 19 34.92 35.98 -11.35
N LEU A 20 36.22 35.92 -11.67
CA LEU A 20 37.21 34.89 -11.45
C LEU A 20 37.48 34.56 -9.97
N GLN A 21 37.93 33.32 -9.77
CA GLN A 21 38.51 32.75 -8.54
C GLN A 21 39.80 33.48 -8.07
N PRO A 22 40.21 33.21 -6.80
CA PRO A 22 41.37 32.32 -6.70
C PRO A 22 41.25 31.21 -5.64
N ALA A 23 41.98 30.16 -5.92
CA ALA A 23 42.22 28.98 -5.13
C ALA A 23 43.02 29.27 -3.85
N TYR A 24 42.64 28.66 -2.74
CA TYR A 24 43.55 28.42 -1.60
C TYR A 24 43.46 26.95 -1.18
N ALA A 25 44.60 26.31 -1.32
CA ALA A 25 44.87 25.01 -0.73
C ALA A 25 45.23 25.19 0.75
N GLN A 26 44.63 24.39 1.63
CA GLN A 26 45.21 24.12 2.96
C GLN A 26 44.83 22.72 3.45
N THR A 27 45.81 21.91 3.58
CA THR A 27 46.29 21.01 4.64
C THR A 27 45.24 20.16 5.36
N ILE A 28 45.32 18.88 5.11
CA ILE A 28 44.69 17.78 5.84
C ILE A 28 45.36 17.62 7.20
N THR A 29 44.63 17.79 8.29
CA THR A 29 45.01 17.23 9.59
C THR A 29 43.97 16.17 9.99
N ASN A 30 44.47 14.94 10.16
CA ASN A 30 43.77 13.81 10.69
C ASN A 30 43.30 14.09 12.13
N GLN A 31 41.99 14.07 12.35
CA GLN A 31 41.40 13.80 13.66
C GLN A 31 40.33 12.74 13.51
N THR A 32 40.47 11.69 14.29
CA THR A 32 39.52 10.60 14.49
C THR A 32 38.17 11.13 14.92
N PRO A 33 37.06 10.68 14.32
CA PRO A 33 35.72 11.05 14.82
C PRO A 33 35.32 10.15 15.96
N ASP A 34 34.91 10.78 17.05
CA ASP A 34 34.18 10.17 18.17
C ASP A 34 32.88 9.53 17.71
N ALA A 35 32.61 8.37 18.31
CA ALA A 35 31.43 7.54 18.09
C ALA A 35 30.17 8.19 18.70
N GLN A 36 29.46 9.05 17.97
CA GLN A 36 28.06 9.42 18.23
C GLN A 36 27.40 9.91 16.92
N GLY A 37 27.04 8.97 16.07
CA GLY A 37 26.40 9.27 14.79
C GLY A 37 25.82 8.02 14.11
N ALA A 38 25.23 7.12 14.88
CA ALA A 38 24.61 5.92 14.33
C ALA A 38 23.17 5.77 14.86
N ALA A 39 22.25 6.57 14.36
CA ALA A 39 20.80 6.30 14.50
C ALA A 39 19.97 7.14 13.51
N VAL A 40 20.23 7.05 12.22
CA VAL A 40 19.22 7.25 11.15
C VAL A 40 19.66 6.37 9.99
N GLN A 41 19.57 5.06 10.15
CA GLN A 41 19.65 4.16 9.01
C GLN A 41 18.25 3.83 8.52
N ALA A 42 18.06 4.07 7.27
CA ALA A 42 16.84 3.94 6.48
C ALA A 42 16.08 2.64 6.79
N THR A 43 14.81 2.77 7.16
CA THR A 43 13.84 1.67 7.29
C THR A 43 13.63 0.89 5.98
N GLY A 44 14.20 1.34 4.86
CA GLY A 44 14.09 0.72 3.54
C GLY A 44 14.98 -0.49 3.26
N ASP A 45 16.05 -0.71 4.02
CA ASP A 45 16.98 -1.82 3.81
C ASP A 45 16.81 -2.99 4.80
N LYS A 46 15.77 -2.95 5.64
CA LYS A 46 15.47 -4.05 6.58
C LYS A 46 15.20 -5.34 5.81
N LEU A 47 15.96 -6.40 6.14
CA LEU A 47 15.72 -7.74 5.62
C LEU A 47 14.56 -8.40 6.35
N ILE A 48 13.76 -9.16 5.61
CA ILE A 48 12.73 -10.06 6.14
C ILE A 48 12.94 -11.47 5.57
N ALA A 49 12.75 -12.47 6.41
CA ALA A 49 12.75 -13.87 6.02
C ALA A 49 11.34 -14.25 5.58
N ILE A 50 11.17 -14.70 4.34
CA ILE A 50 9.85 -15.04 3.81
C ILE A 50 9.78 -16.51 3.37
N ASP A 51 8.55 -17.06 3.43
CA ASP A 51 8.15 -18.31 2.79
C ASP A 51 7.08 -18.00 1.73
N VAL A 52 7.33 -18.45 0.51
CA VAL A 52 6.33 -18.54 -0.55
C VAL A 52 5.77 -19.93 -0.49
N LEU A 53 4.48 -20.07 -0.19
CA LEU A 53 3.90 -21.34 0.20
C LEU A 53 2.50 -21.60 -0.38
N ILE A 54 2.11 -22.85 -0.41
CA ILE A 54 0.74 -23.31 -0.69
C ILE A 54 0.01 -23.50 0.64
N GLU A 55 -1.14 -22.87 0.79
CA GLU A 55 -2.10 -23.13 1.87
C GLU A 55 -2.99 -24.30 1.45
N PRO A 56 -3.04 -25.40 2.22
CA PRO A 56 -3.85 -26.55 1.89
C PRO A 56 -5.31 -26.38 2.30
N ASP A 57 -6.18 -27.19 1.68
CA ASP A 57 -7.61 -27.22 1.97
C ASP A 57 -7.94 -27.84 3.35
N GLN A 58 -9.24 -27.79 3.71
CA GLN A 58 -9.74 -28.31 4.98
C GLN A 58 -9.50 -29.82 5.16
N THR A 59 -9.32 -30.57 4.09
CA THR A 59 -8.98 -32.01 4.15
C THR A 59 -7.61 -32.21 4.80
N MET A 60 -6.60 -31.47 4.32
CA MET A 60 -5.26 -31.51 4.91
C MET A 60 -5.27 -30.89 6.31
N MET A 61 -5.95 -29.76 6.50
CA MET A 61 -6.02 -29.08 7.80
C MET A 61 -6.57 -29.99 8.89
N GLY A 62 -7.68 -30.69 8.63
CA GLY A 62 -8.28 -31.63 9.59
C GLY A 62 -7.35 -32.78 9.97
N LYS A 63 -6.65 -33.37 8.97
CA LYS A 63 -5.69 -34.46 9.20
C LYS A 63 -4.43 -33.97 9.93
N ALA A 64 -3.91 -32.80 9.56
CA ALA A 64 -2.74 -32.20 10.22
C ALA A 64 -3.02 -31.91 11.70
N ASN A 65 -4.17 -31.31 12.01
CA ASN A 65 -4.58 -31.03 13.38
C ASN A 65 -4.76 -32.29 14.22
N ALA A 66 -5.35 -33.34 13.67
CA ALA A 66 -5.51 -34.62 14.36
C ALA A 66 -4.15 -35.26 14.71
N VAL A 67 -3.19 -35.19 13.80
CA VAL A 67 -1.82 -35.67 14.07
C VAL A 67 -1.08 -34.77 15.05
N ASN A 68 -1.20 -33.45 14.92
CA ASN A 68 -0.59 -32.50 15.87
C ASN A 68 -1.06 -32.75 17.30
N ALA A 69 -2.34 -33.07 17.52
CA ALA A 69 -2.84 -33.45 18.85
C ALA A 69 -2.11 -34.66 19.42
N ARG A 70 -1.91 -35.74 18.61
CA ARG A 70 -1.11 -36.93 19.03
C ARG A 70 0.35 -36.57 19.34
N LEU A 71 0.98 -35.70 18.54
CA LEU A 71 2.35 -35.27 18.79
C LEU A 71 2.47 -34.49 20.10
N ARG A 72 1.50 -33.62 20.42
CA ARG A 72 1.45 -32.85 21.67
C ARG A 72 1.15 -33.73 22.89
N GLU A 73 0.39 -34.81 22.76
CA GLU A 73 0.24 -35.80 23.82
C GLU A 73 1.60 -36.47 24.15
N ASN A 74 2.44 -36.73 23.14
CA ASN A 74 3.78 -37.29 23.34
C ASN A 74 4.80 -36.25 23.86
N LEU A 75 4.72 -35.02 23.36
CA LEU A 75 5.59 -33.89 23.74
C LEU A 75 4.74 -32.65 24.05
N PRO A 76 4.24 -32.46 25.28
CA PRO A 76 3.34 -31.37 25.64
C PRO A 76 3.93 -29.96 25.47
N THR A 77 5.25 -29.83 25.36
CA THR A 77 5.94 -28.58 25.07
C THR A 77 5.99 -28.27 23.56
N GLY A 78 5.48 -29.14 22.71
CA GLY A 78 5.35 -28.90 21.28
C GLY A 78 4.28 -27.84 20.97
N TYR A 79 4.46 -27.15 19.85
CA TYR A 79 3.52 -26.11 19.42
C TYR A 79 2.22 -26.69 18.85
N GLU A 80 1.16 -25.90 18.96
CA GLU A 80 -0.13 -26.13 18.32
C GLU A 80 -0.11 -25.58 16.89
N LEU A 81 -0.81 -26.27 15.98
CA LEU A 81 -1.07 -25.73 14.65
C LEU A 81 -2.15 -24.64 14.77
N ASP A 82 -1.75 -23.39 14.62
CA ASP A 82 -2.58 -22.21 14.75
C ASP A 82 -2.26 -21.17 13.65
N ALA A 83 -2.69 -19.93 13.82
CA ALA A 83 -2.43 -18.85 12.88
C ALA A 83 -0.95 -18.45 12.76
N THR A 84 -0.10 -18.83 13.75
CA THR A 84 1.35 -18.56 13.77
C THR A 84 2.19 -19.78 13.40
N HIS A 85 1.54 -20.95 13.28
CA HIS A 85 2.11 -22.23 12.87
C HIS A 85 1.18 -22.91 11.87
N ALA A 86 0.82 -22.16 10.80
CA ALA A 86 -0.13 -22.66 9.81
C ALA A 86 0.45 -23.81 8.98
N PRO A 87 -0.26 -24.96 8.85
CA PRO A 87 0.12 -26.03 7.95
C PRO A 87 0.24 -25.53 6.50
N HIS A 88 1.34 -25.85 5.82
CA HIS A 88 1.60 -25.38 4.47
C HIS A 88 2.56 -26.30 3.70
N VAL A 89 2.64 -26.11 2.39
CA VAL A 89 3.70 -26.68 1.55
C VAL A 89 4.61 -25.57 1.06
N THR A 90 5.84 -25.53 1.52
CA THR A 90 6.84 -24.54 1.10
C THR A 90 7.18 -24.67 -0.38
N LEU A 91 7.14 -23.57 -1.10
CA LEU A 91 7.68 -23.42 -2.45
C LEU A 91 9.07 -22.77 -2.44
N LEU A 92 9.33 -21.81 -1.56
CA LEU A 92 10.63 -21.14 -1.46
C LEU A 92 10.76 -20.38 -0.16
N GLN A 93 11.88 -20.55 0.55
CA GLN A 93 12.29 -19.68 1.65
C GLN A 93 13.47 -18.82 1.25
N ARG A 94 13.42 -17.50 1.57
CA ARG A 94 14.46 -16.53 1.22
C ARG A 94 14.42 -15.29 2.10
N PHE A 95 15.60 -14.62 2.18
CA PHE A 95 15.66 -13.25 2.65
C PHE A 95 15.40 -12.30 1.49
N VAL A 96 14.55 -11.29 1.72
CA VAL A 96 14.27 -10.20 0.79
C VAL A 96 14.33 -8.86 1.56
N ARG A 97 14.47 -7.75 0.85
CA ARG A 97 14.31 -6.43 1.49
C ARG A 97 12.83 -6.13 1.66
N ALA A 98 12.46 -5.59 2.82
CA ALA A 98 11.06 -5.23 3.11
C ALA A 98 10.48 -4.25 2.08
N LYS A 99 11.28 -3.33 1.55
CA LYS A 99 10.89 -2.38 0.49
C LYS A 99 10.57 -3.04 -0.86
N ASP A 100 11.09 -4.23 -1.12
CA ASP A 100 10.88 -4.93 -2.38
C ASP A 100 9.62 -5.81 -2.36
N LEU A 101 8.86 -5.86 -1.25
CA LEU A 101 7.73 -6.78 -1.08
C LEU A 101 6.66 -6.62 -2.16
N ASP A 102 6.34 -5.40 -2.58
CA ASP A 102 5.37 -5.15 -3.66
C ASP A 102 5.86 -5.70 -5.00
N ALA A 103 7.15 -5.54 -5.32
CA ALA A 103 7.75 -6.10 -6.53
C ALA A 103 7.81 -7.63 -6.48
N VAL A 104 8.11 -8.20 -5.32
CA VAL A 104 8.05 -9.64 -5.02
C VAL A 104 6.66 -10.19 -5.29
N THR A 105 5.63 -9.60 -4.71
CA THR A 105 4.24 -10.06 -4.86
C THR A 105 3.73 -9.89 -6.30
N ALA A 106 4.15 -8.84 -7.00
CA ALA A 106 3.85 -8.64 -8.42
C ALA A 106 4.51 -9.71 -9.31
N ALA A 107 5.76 -10.09 -9.03
CA ALA A 107 6.44 -11.17 -9.75
C ALA A 107 5.79 -12.53 -9.51
N LEU A 108 5.45 -12.84 -8.25
CA LEU A 108 4.74 -14.06 -7.86
C LEU A 108 3.33 -14.13 -8.48
N SER A 109 2.61 -13.01 -8.54
CA SER A 109 1.28 -12.94 -9.18
C SER A 109 1.32 -13.40 -10.63
N LYS A 110 2.35 -13.04 -11.39
CA LYS A 110 2.54 -13.47 -12.79
C LYS A 110 2.75 -14.98 -12.87
N VAL A 111 3.57 -15.53 -11.98
CA VAL A 111 3.80 -16.99 -11.90
C VAL A 111 2.50 -17.71 -11.59
N PHE A 112 1.77 -17.28 -10.56
CA PHE A 112 0.56 -17.96 -10.11
C PHE A 112 -0.61 -17.84 -11.08
N ALA A 113 -0.69 -16.72 -11.81
CA ALA A 113 -1.66 -16.56 -12.89
C ALA A 113 -1.41 -17.56 -14.06
N ALA A 114 -0.14 -17.84 -14.36
CA ALA A 114 0.24 -18.78 -15.43
C ALA A 114 0.13 -20.25 -14.99
N GLU A 115 0.62 -20.56 -13.77
CA GLU A 115 0.73 -21.95 -13.27
C GLU A 115 -0.53 -22.45 -12.55
N ARG A 116 -1.48 -21.56 -12.21
CA ARG A 116 -2.78 -21.87 -11.55
C ARG A 116 -2.67 -22.83 -10.36
N PRO A 117 -1.90 -22.48 -9.33
CA PRO A 117 -1.61 -23.39 -8.21
C PRO A 117 -2.85 -23.88 -7.47
N THR A 118 -3.95 -23.11 -7.45
CA THR A 118 -5.21 -23.51 -6.83
C THR A 118 -5.97 -24.61 -7.57
N GLU A 119 -5.56 -24.95 -8.80
CA GLU A 119 -6.10 -26.09 -9.54
C GLU A 119 -5.32 -27.39 -9.25
N LEU A 120 -4.19 -27.31 -8.53
CA LEU A 120 -3.35 -28.48 -8.22
C LEU A 120 -4.05 -29.41 -7.24
N GLN A 121 -4.06 -30.69 -7.59
CA GLN A 121 -4.36 -31.77 -6.67
C GLN A 121 -3.06 -32.36 -6.12
N LEU A 122 -2.92 -32.29 -4.80
CA LEU A 122 -1.75 -32.76 -4.08
C LEU A 122 -2.09 -34.05 -3.35
N LYS A 123 -1.08 -34.91 -3.09
CA LYS A 123 -1.27 -36.19 -2.43
C LYS A 123 -0.27 -36.38 -1.31
N ALA A 124 -0.77 -36.60 -0.10
CA ALA A 124 0.02 -37.03 1.04
C ALA A 124 0.20 -38.57 0.97
N LYS A 125 1.43 -39.07 1.16
CA LYS A 125 1.78 -40.47 0.94
C LYS A 125 2.45 -41.16 2.11
N GLY A 126 2.75 -40.46 3.20
CA GLY A 126 3.40 -41.08 4.35
C GLY A 126 3.83 -40.05 5.39
N TYR A 127 4.35 -40.54 6.50
CA TYR A 127 5.05 -39.79 7.51
C TYR A 127 6.56 -39.80 7.26
N GLU A 128 7.22 -38.68 7.60
CA GLU A 128 8.67 -38.59 7.70
C GLU A 128 9.00 -37.65 8.89
N TYR A 129 10.24 -37.71 9.37
CA TYR A 129 10.72 -36.81 10.38
C TYR A 129 12.20 -36.47 10.18
N ALA A 130 12.58 -35.32 10.71
CA ALA A 130 13.98 -34.89 10.81
C ALA A 130 14.27 -34.41 12.24
N ILE A 131 15.48 -34.66 12.70
CA ILE A 131 15.91 -34.14 14.00
C ILE A 131 16.38 -32.70 13.82
N TRP A 132 15.77 -31.80 14.58
CA TRP A 132 16.09 -30.38 14.56
C TRP A 132 15.97 -29.81 15.98
N GLY A 133 17.03 -29.18 16.48
CA GLY A 133 17.04 -28.62 17.84
C GLY A 133 16.76 -29.66 18.95
N GLY A 134 17.13 -30.95 18.74
CA GLY A 134 16.93 -32.01 19.70
C GLY A 134 15.54 -32.64 19.76
N VAL A 135 14.64 -32.25 18.87
CA VAL A 135 13.28 -32.82 18.70
C VAL A 135 13.08 -33.36 17.30
N ALA A 136 12.14 -34.29 17.16
CA ALA A 136 11.74 -34.83 15.85
C ALA A 136 10.64 -33.95 15.26
N VAL A 137 10.97 -33.16 14.24
CA VAL A 137 10.00 -32.43 13.42
C VAL A 137 9.32 -33.44 12.49
N THR A 138 8.04 -33.67 12.69
CA THR A 138 7.26 -34.69 11.99
C THR A 138 6.45 -34.04 10.87
N VAL A 139 6.40 -34.68 9.70
CA VAL A 139 5.77 -34.12 8.50
C VAL A 139 4.90 -35.17 7.77
N PHE A 140 3.88 -34.70 7.05
CA PHE A 140 3.33 -35.46 5.93
C PHE A 140 4.20 -35.25 4.69
N VAL A 141 4.62 -36.32 4.07
CA VAL A 141 5.32 -36.31 2.78
C VAL A 141 4.29 -36.06 1.68
N VAL A 142 4.48 -35.03 0.88
CA VAL A 142 3.65 -34.72 -0.28
C VAL A 142 4.31 -35.31 -1.53
N GLU A 143 3.51 -35.85 -2.45
CA GLU A 143 4.01 -36.42 -3.70
C GLU A 143 4.59 -35.28 -4.57
N ARG A 144 5.83 -35.47 -5.02
CA ARG A 144 6.51 -34.53 -5.91
C ARG A 144 6.07 -34.76 -7.36
N THR A 145 4.98 -34.08 -7.77
CA THR A 145 4.50 -34.13 -9.15
C THR A 145 5.33 -33.23 -10.07
N PRO A 146 5.31 -33.46 -11.41
CA PRO A 146 5.93 -32.56 -12.37
C PRO A 146 5.41 -31.13 -12.28
N GLU A 147 4.09 -30.94 -12.06
CA GLU A 147 3.43 -29.64 -11.93
C GLU A 147 3.92 -28.90 -10.70
N LEU A 148 3.97 -29.56 -9.54
CA LEU A 148 4.46 -28.97 -8.30
C LEU A 148 5.95 -28.60 -8.40
N THR A 149 6.75 -29.48 -9.05
CA THR A 149 8.18 -29.23 -9.30
C THR A 149 8.38 -28.04 -10.23
N ARG A 150 7.57 -27.91 -11.28
CA ARG A 150 7.60 -26.78 -12.21
C ARG A 150 7.21 -25.48 -11.50
N LEU A 151 6.13 -25.49 -10.70
CA LEU A 151 5.72 -24.34 -9.91
C LEU A 151 6.83 -23.88 -8.96
N HIS A 152 7.43 -24.81 -8.20
CA HIS A 152 8.55 -24.55 -7.32
C HIS A 152 9.72 -23.86 -8.06
N GLN A 153 10.12 -24.37 -9.25
CA GLN A 153 11.19 -23.76 -10.03
C GLN A 153 10.82 -22.36 -10.54
N LYS A 154 9.58 -22.18 -11.03
CA LYS A 154 9.11 -20.86 -11.49
C LYS A 154 9.08 -19.82 -10.38
N VAL A 155 8.75 -20.23 -9.16
CA VAL A 155 8.82 -19.36 -7.99
C VAL A 155 10.28 -18.97 -7.69
N ILE A 156 11.22 -19.92 -7.72
CA ILE A 156 12.66 -19.65 -7.53
C ILE A 156 13.16 -18.65 -8.57
N ASP A 157 12.86 -18.89 -9.86
CA ASP A 157 13.30 -18.05 -10.98
C ASP A 157 12.77 -16.60 -10.83
N ALA A 158 11.49 -16.46 -10.49
CA ALA A 158 10.85 -15.15 -10.31
C ALA A 158 11.40 -14.39 -9.09
N MET A 159 11.82 -15.12 -8.06
CA MET A 159 12.32 -14.54 -6.81
C MET A 159 13.82 -14.25 -6.83
N ALA A 160 14.57 -14.80 -7.80
CA ALA A 160 16.02 -14.64 -7.88
C ALA A 160 16.50 -13.16 -7.84
N PRO A 161 15.84 -12.20 -8.55
CA PRO A 161 16.25 -10.79 -8.51
C PRO A 161 16.10 -10.11 -7.15
N PHE A 162 15.24 -10.63 -6.27
CA PHE A 162 14.90 -10.06 -4.96
C PHE A 162 15.61 -10.76 -3.80
N SER A 163 16.26 -11.91 -4.08
CA SER A 163 16.94 -12.71 -3.06
C SER A 163 18.18 -12.02 -2.54
N VAL A 164 18.32 -11.93 -1.23
CA VAL A 164 19.45 -11.30 -0.54
C VAL A 164 20.05 -12.30 0.43
N SER A 165 21.35 -12.24 0.64
CA SER A 165 22.10 -13.05 1.63
C SER A 165 22.42 -12.25 2.88
N GLY A 166 22.78 -12.95 3.96
CA GLY A 166 23.23 -12.33 5.23
C GLY A 166 22.11 -11.88 6.16
N GLY A 167 20.95 -12.52 6.09
CA GLY A 167 19.86 -12.28 7.04
C GLY A 167 20.23 -12.72 8.46
N THR A 168 19.64 -12.05 9.44
CA THR A 168 19.84 -12.30 10.87
C THR A 168 18.51 -12.64 11.54
N ALA A 169 18.54 -12.95 12.84
CA ALA A 169 17.32 -13.21 13.64
C ALA A 169 16.27 -12.07 13.54
N GLU A 170 16.70 -10.83 13.31
CA GLU A 170 15.80 -9.66 13.16
C GLU A 170 14.90 -9.72 11.92
N ALA A 171 15.24 -10.58 10.95
CA ALA A 171 14.44 -10.78 9.75
C ALA A 171 13.17 -11.62 9.99
N PHE A 172 13.09 -12.29 11.12
CA PHE A 172 12.01 -13.21 11.48
C PHE A 172 10.99 -12.58 12.43
N VAL A 173 9.87 -13.25 12.62
CA VAL A 173 8.88 -12.94 13.66
C VAL A 173 9.28 -13.69 14.93
N GLY A 174 9.32 -12.97 16.06
CA GLY A 174 9.72 -13.51 17.37
C GLY A 174 11.14 -13.13 17.78
N THR A 175 11.51 -13.49 19.00
CA THR A 175 12.78 -13.07 19.63
C THR A 175 13.81 -14.20 19.75
N GLU A 176 13.37 -15.46 19.68
CA GLU A 176 14.24 -16.65 19.88
C GLU A 176 14.38 -17.42 18.57
N ILE A 177 15.17 -16.88 17.64
CA ILE A 177 15.45 -17.51 16.35
C ILE A 177 16.79 -18.23 16.43
N ASN A 178 16.78 -19.55 16.21
CA ASN A 178 18.00 -20.35 16.24
C ASN A 178 18.84 -20.20 14.96
N ALA A 179 20.12 -20.53 15.04
CA ALA A 179 21.06 -20.40 13.93
C ALA A 179 20.75 -21.36 12.78
N GLU A 180 20.20 -22.52 13.07
CA GLU A 180 19.78 -23.52 12.07
C GLU A 180 18.66 -22.98 11.17
N THR A 181 17.68 -22.25 11.77
CA THR A 181 16.59 -21.60 11.00
C THR A 181 17.14 -20.54 10.04
N ILE A 182 18.07 -19.72 10.52
CA ILE A 182 18.72 -18.68 9.68
C ILE A 182 19.49 -19.35 8.53
N GLY A 183 20.31 -20.35 8.85
CA GLY A 183 21.09 -21.11 7.87
C GLY A 183 20.22 -21.83 6.83
N TYR A 184 19.09 -22.39 7.26
CA TYR A 184 18.14 -23.06 6.35
C TYR A 184 17.57 -22.10 5.30
N VAL A 185 17.14 -20.90 5.69
CA VAL A 185 16.63 -19.88 4.77
C VAL A 185 17.74 -19.40 3.81
N GLU A 186 18.97 -19.20 4.32
CA GLU A 186 20.13 -18.78 3.52
C GLU A 186 20.46 -19.81 2.43
N HIS A 187 20.42 -21.10 2.77
CA HIS A 187 20.83 -22.18 1.89
C HIS A 187 19.67 -22.94 1.23
N PHE A 188 18.45 -22.47 1.35
CA PHE A 188 17.27 -23.18 0.86
C PHE A 188 17.40 -23.62 -0.62
N VAL A 189 17.79 -22.72 -1.53
CA VAL A 189 17.84 -23.07 -2.96
C VAL A 189 18.90 -24.14 -3.25
N PRO A 190 20.17 -24.05 -2.83
CA PRO A 190 21.16 -25.08 -3.13
C PRO A 190 20.89 -26.42 -2.42
N GLU A 191 20.16 -26.43 -1.30
CA GLU A 191 19.97 -27.62 -0.48
C GLU A 191 18.58 -28.26 -0.59
N SER A 192 17.55 -27.47 -0.98
CA SER A 192 16.14 -27.91 -0.98
C SER A 192 15.44 -27.70 -2.32
N SER A 193 16.17 -27.53 -3.45
CA SER A 193 15.57 -27.36 -4.77
C SER A 193 15.98 -28.44 -5.79
N GLY A 194 15.34 -28.43 -6.95
CA GLY A 194 15.60 -29.37 -8.03
C GLY A 194 15.39 -30.83 -7.60
N ALA A 195 16.42 -31.67 -7.74
CA ALA A 195 16.36 -33.07 -7.32
C ALA A 195 16.21 -33.27 -5.81
N LYS A 196 16.61 -32.27 -5.02
CA LYS A 196 16.51 -32.27 -3.55
C LYS A 196 15.18 -31.74 -3.03
N TYR A 197 14.31 -31.20 -3.88
CA TYR A 197 13.01 -30.66 -3.45
C TYR A 197 12.17 -31.75 -2.80
N PHE A 198 11.85 -31.54 -1.52
CA PHE A 198 11.09 -32.46 -0.68
C PHE A 198 9.82 -31.75 -0.17
N PRO A 199 8.73 -31.76 -0.97
CA PRO A 199 7.48 -31.14 -0.54
C PRO A 199 6.86 -31.90 0.62
N HIS A 200 6.48 -31.18 1.66
CA HIS A 200 5.91 -31.73 2.89
C HIS A 200 4.99 -30.72 3.59
N VAL A 201 4.18 -31.21 4.51
CA VAL A 201 3.42 -30.38 5.46
C VAL A 201 3.91 -30.71 6.86
N THR A 202 4.44 -29.73 7.58
CA THR A 202 4.89 -29.89 8.95
C THR A 202 3.70 -30.03 9.89
N LEU A 203 3.76 -31.04 10.78
CA LEU A 203 2.67 -31.43 11.65
C LEU A 203 2.90 -31.07 13.11
N GLY A 204 4.15 -30.88 13.50
CA GLY A 204 4.55 -30.59 14.87
C GLY A 204 5.84 -31.31 15.25
N VAL A 205 6.15 -31.30 16.54
CA VAL A 205 7.35 -31.92 17.11
C VAL A 205 7.00 -33.04 18.07
N ALA A 206 7.87 -34.04 18.15
CA ALA A 206 7.73 -35.18 19.06
C ALA A 206 9.10 -35.64 19.58
N LYS A 207 9.09 -36.60 20.49
CA LYS A 207 10.28 -37.38 20.81
C LYS A 207 10.64 -38.27 19.63
N GLU A 208 11.94 -38.49 19.39
CA GLU A 208 12.41 -39.25 18.22
C GLU A 208 11.80 -40.65 18.13
N ASP A 209 11.75 -41.39 19.23
CA ASP A 209 11.19 -42.74 19.25
C ASP A 209 9.73 -42.78 18.81
N PHE A 210 8.94 -41.77 19.19
CA PHE A 210 7.54 -41.65 18.78
C PHE A 210 7.41 -41.31 17.30
N ALA A 211 8.20 -40.39 16.80
CA ALA A 211 8.22 -40.05 15.37
C ALA A 211 8.65 -41.25 14.51
N LYS A 212 9.62 -42.03 14.98
CA LYS A 212 10.07 -43.26 14.34
C LYS A 212 8.96 -44.33 14.31
N GLN A 213 8.20 -44.46 15.41
CA GLN A 213 7.02 -45.35 15.46
C GLN A 213 5.95 -44.86 14.45
N MET A 214 5.61 -43.58 14.42
CA MET A 214 4.64 -43.02 13.49
C MET A 214 5.04 -43.26 12.01
N LYS A 215 6.33 -43.10 11.68
CA LYS A 215 6.83 -43.37 10.33
C LYS A 215 6.61 -44.83 9.91
N ALA A 216 6.60 -45.76 10.85
CA ALA A 216 6.36 -47.20 10.60
C ALA A 216 4.86 -47.58 10.60
N GLU A 217 3.97 -46.68 10.99
CA GLU A 217 2.53 -46.94 10.97
C GLU A 217 2.01 -47.09 9.52
N PRO A 218 0.99 -47.97 9.28
CA PRO A 218 0.28 -48.00 8.01
C PRO A 218 -0.28 -46.62 7.70
N PHE A 219 -0.02 -46.10 6.50
CA PHE A 219 -0.49 -44.79 6.06
C PHE A 219 -1.47 -44.95 4.90
N GLU A 220 -2.68 -44.47 5.09
CA GLU A 220 -3.66 -44.32 4.02
C GLU A 220 -3.41 -43.03 3.27
N ALA A 221 -2.90 -43.12 2.04
CA ALA A 221 -2.64 -41.99 1.20
C ALA A 221 -3.93 -41.22 0.87
N PHE A 222 -3.90 -39.90 0.93
CA PHE A 222 -5.07 -39.05 0.64
C PHE A 222 -4.69 -37.89 -0.25
N THR A 223 -5.68 -37.38 -1.00
CA THR A 223 -5.55 -36.17 -1.83
C THR A 223 -6.13 -34.98 -1.13
N PHE A 224 -5.56 -33.82 -1.40
CA PHE A 224 -6.02 -32.54 -0.95
C PHE A 224 -5.74 -31.47 -2.03
N LYS A 225 -6.33 -30.29 -1.91
CA LYS A 225 -6.15 -29.18 -2.86
C LYS A 225 -5.35 -28.06 -2.24
N ALA A 226 -4.76 -27.24 -3.10
CA ALA A 226 -4.28 -25.93 -2.72
C ALA A 226 -5.48 -24.99 -2.59
N ASP A 227 -5.78 -24.53 -1.37
CA ASP A 227 -6.83 -23.54 -1.11
C ASP A 227 -6.35 -22.11 -1.46
N GLY A 228 -5.04 -21.89 -1.36
CA GLY A 228 -4.40 -20.64 -1.73
C GLY A 228 -2.89 -20.77 -1.89
N VAL A 229 -2.28 -19.69 -2.33
CA VAL A 229 -0.83 -19.47 -2.26
C VAL A 229 -0.56 -18.10 -1.64
N ALA A 230 0.44 -18.04 -0.79
CA ALA A 230 0.68 -16.86 0.02
C ALA A 230 2.18 -16.61 0.25
N VAL A 231 2.50 -15.42 0.73
CA VAL A 231 3.82 -15.07 1.28
C VAL A 231 3.66 -14.83 2.77
N TYR A 232 4.45 -15.52 3.55
CA TYR A 232 4.52 -15.34 5.00
C TYR A 232 5.89 -14.82 5.42
N GLN A 233 5.95 -14.02 6.47
CA GLN A 233 7.18 -13.83 7.21
C GLN A 233 7.37 -15.03 8.14
N LEU A 234 8.59 -15.56 8.14
CA LEU A 234 8.95 -16.74 8.89
C LEU A 234 9.11 -16.46 10.39
N GLY A 235 8.76 -17.43 11.20
CA GLY A 235 9.14 -17.56 12.60
C GLY A 235 10.27 -18.57 12.78
N ASN A 236 10.56 -18.93 14.04
CA ASN A 236 11.55 -19.97 14.35
C ASN A 236 11.14 -21.32 13.74
N PHE A 237 12.10 -22.19 13.45
CA PHE A 237 11.91 -23.49 12.77
C PHE A 237 11.25 -23.39 11.38
N GLY A 238 11.31 -22.23 10.72
CA GLY A 238 10.71 -22.04 9.40
C GLY A 238 9.17 -22.02 9.40
N THR A 239 8.56 -21.69 10.53
CA THR A 239 7.09 -21.62 10.64
C THR A 239 6.51 -20.44 9.88
N ALA A 240 5.33 -20.60 9.29
CA ALA A 240 4.57 -19.55 8.65
C ALA A 240 3.90 -18.66 9.73
N ALA A 241 4.65 -17.66 10.26
CA ALA A 241 4.27 -16.94 11.45
C ALA A 241 3.39 -15.71 11.19
N LYS A 242 3.59 -15.01 10.08
CA LYS A 242 2.82 -13.80 9.74
C LYS A 242 2.55 -13.74 8.26
N LYS A 243 1.28 -13.81 7.88
CA LYS A 243 0.88 -13.62 6.48
C LYS A 243 1.18 -12.19 6.05
N LEU A 244 1.96 -12.03 4.98
CA LEU A 244 2.28 -10.74 4.37
C LEU A 244 1.40 -10.47 3.15
N TRP A 245 1.10 -11.52 2.37
CA TRP A 245 0.33 -11.40 1.15
C TRP A 245 -0.32 -12.75 0.79
N GLN A 246 -1.44 -12.69 0.09
CA GLN A 246 -2.14 -13.84 -0.46
C GLN A 246 -2.49 -13.61 -1.92
N TYR A 247 -2.17 -14.59 -2.76
CA TYR A 247 -2.60 -14.58 -4.15
C TYR A 247 -4.11 -14.77 -4.22
N GLN A 248 -4.76 -13.88 -4.93
CA GLN A 248 -6.19 -14.03 -5.25
C GLN A 248 -6.30 -14.68 -6.63
N ALA A 249 -6.81 -15.90 -6.69
CA ALA A 249 -7.02 -16.64 -7.96
C ALA A 249 -8.13 -16.03 -8.84
N SER A 250 -8.99 -15.18 -8.27
CA SER A 250 -9.84 -14.30 -9.08
C SER A 250 -8.92 -13.34 -9.83
N GLY A 251 -9.07 -13.26 -11.16
CA GLY A 251 -8.27 -12.39 -12.04
C GLY A 251 -8.08 -10.98 -11.50
N PRO A 252 -7.35 -10.10 -12.20
CA PRO A 252 -7.08 -8.76 -11.72
C PRO A 252 -8.37 -8.10 -11.23
N LEU A 253 -8.29 -7.34 -10.13
CA LEU A 253 -9.43 -6.66 -9.51
C LEU A 253 -10.42 -7.63 -8.81
N GLY A 254 -9.92 -8.45 -7.90
CA GLY A 254 -10.71 -9.46 -7.16
C GLY A 254 -11.77 -8.88 -6.22
N SER A 255 -11.58 -7.65 -5.72
CA SER A 255 -12.54 -6.91 -4.90
C SER A 255 -13.65 -6.21 -5.72
N TRP A 256 -13.59 -6.29 -7.05
CA TRP A 256 -14.60 -5.81 -7.97
C TRP A 256 -15.58 -6.92 -8.33
N ASN A 257 -16.86 -6.58 -8.46
CA ASN A 257 -17.83 -7.47 -9.06
C ASN A 257 -17.58 -7.58 -10.58
N ASP A 258 -17.88 -8.74 -11.15
CA ASP A 258 -17.85 -8.91 -12.60
C ASP A 258 -18.96 -8.08 -13.23
N GLY A 259 -18.59 -7.10 -14.04
CA GLY A 259 -19.51 -6.14 -14.62
C GLY A 259 -18.83 -5.22 -15.63
N LYS A 260 -19.61 -4.25 -16.15
CA LYS A 260 -19.13 -3.32 -17.19
C LYS A 260 -17.97 -2.46 -16.71
N ALA A 261 -17.99 -1.99 -15.46
CA ALA A 261 -16.95 -1.15 -14.89
C ALA A 261 -15.60 -1.88 -14.83
N LYS A 262 -15.57 -3.08 -14.24
CA LYS A 262 -14.37 -3.93 -14.23
C LYS A 262 -13.89 -4.24 -15.64
N GLN A 263 -14.79 -4.66 -16.52
CA GLN A 263 -14.43 -5.03 -17.90
C GLN A 263 -13.85 -3.86 -18.68
N SER A 264 -14.39 -2.63 -18.53
CA SER A 264 -13.85 -1.45 -19.22
C SER A 264 -12.43 -1.10 -18.78
N ILE A 265 -12.09 -1.30 -17.49
CA ILE A 265 -10.71 -1.15 -16.98
C ILE A 265 -9.78 -2.18 -17.64
N LEU A 266 -10.18 -3.47 -17.61
CA LEU A 266 -9.37 -4.56 -18.16
C LEU A 266 -9.15 -4.40 -19.67
N ASP A 267 -10.20 -4.03 -20.40
CA ASP A 267 -10.13 -3.81 -21.85
C ASP A 267 -9.28 -2.59 -22.22
N PHE A 268 -9.39 -1.49 -21.48
CA PHE A 268 -8.53 -0.33 -21.66
C PHE A 268 -7.05 -0.71 -21.46
N VAL A 269 -6.72 -1.30 -20.31
CA VAL A 269 -5.34 -1.68 -19.99
C VAL A 269 -4.80 -2.65 -21.04
N ARG A 270 -5.55 -3.69 -21.43
CA ARG A 270 -5.14 -4.62 -22.48
C ARG A 270 -4.84 -3.91 -23.80
N ARG A 271 -5.72 -3.01 -24.28
CA ARG A 271 -5.54 -2.30 -25.55
C ARG A 271 -4.28 -1.44 -25.56
N VAL A 272 -4.02 -0.70 -24.46
CA VAL A 272 -2.88 0.22 -24.41
C VAL A 272 -1.55 -0.46 -24.07
N THR A 273 -1.58 -1.72 -23.63
CA THR A 273 -0.36 -2.46 -23.24
C THR A 273 0.06 -3.56 -24.22
N THR A 274 -0.85 -4.01 -25.09
CA THR A 274 -0.56 -5.05 -26.08
C THR A 274 0.21 -4.46 -27.27
N GLU A 275 1.43 -4.91 -27.50
CA GLU A 275 2.24 -4.54 -28.68
C GLU A 275 1.51 -4.91 -29.96
N GLY A 276 1.52 -4.00 -30.93
CA GLY A 276 0.81 -4.16 -32.19
C GLY A 276 -0.68 -3.76 -32.14
N SER A 277 -1.23 -3.44 -30.97
CA SER A 277 -2.54 -2.83 -30.85
C SER A 277 -2.53 -1.40 -31.46
N PRO A 278 -3.57 -0.96 -32.16
CA PRO A 278 -3.69 0.43 -32.64
C PRO A 278 -3.72 1.44 -31.48
N ASP A 279 -4.07 1.01 -30.28
CA ASP A 279 -4.12 1.80 -29.05
C ASP A 279 -2.86 1.68 -28.19
N PHE A 280 -1.82 0.98 -28.66
CA PHE A 280 -0.61 0.75 -27.88
C PHE A 280 0.05 2.06 -27.43
N VAL A 281 0.38 2.12 -26.14
CA VAL A 281 1.07 3.26 -25.54
C VAL A 281 2.40 2.78 -24.94
N PRO A 282 3.55 3.39 -25.30
CA PRO A 282 4.84 3.04 -24.71
C PRO A 282 4.86 3.23 -23.20
N VAL A 283 5.60 2.38 -22.46
CA VAL A 283 5.66 2.39 -21.00
C VAL A 283 5.92 3.79 -20.39
N PRO A 284 6.86 4.64 -20.92
CA PRO A 284 7.09 5.97 -20.35
C PRO A 284 5.89 6.94 -20.46
N GLU A 285 4.91 6.63 -21.28
CA GLU A 285 3.72 7.45 -21.52
C GLU A 285 2.47 6.91 -20.79
N ARG A 286 2.56 5.72 -20.17
CA ARG A 286 1.47 5.14 -19.37
C ARG A 286 1.38 5.84 -18.03
N ILE A 287 0.63 6.93 -17.97
CA ILE A 287 0.45 7.75 -16.77
C ILE A 287 -1.01 7.69 -16.35
N ALA A 288 -1.23 7.43 -15.07
CA ALA A 288 -2.54 7.43 -14.42
C ALA A 288 -2.55 8.37 -13.23
N THR A 289 -3.55 9.23 -13.13
CA THR A 289 -3.74 10.20 -12.04
C THR A 289 -4.98 9.86 -11.22
N PHE A 290 -4.86 10.00 -9.91
CA PHE A 290 -5.90 9.67 -8.94
C PHE A 290 -6.13 10.84 -8.00
N ASP A 291 -7.37 11.21 -7.77
CA ASP A 291 -7.71 11.95 -6.56
C ASP A 291 -7.56 11.06 -5.33
N THR A 292 -7.61 11.64 -4.13
CA THR A 292 -7.39 10.91 -2.87
C THR A 292 -8.67 10.76 -2.08
N ASP A 293 -9.24 11.87 -1.60
CA ASP A 293 -10.43 11.87 -0.75
C ASP A 293 -11.65 11.46 -1.57
N GLY A 294 -12.36 10.42 -1.13
CA GLY A 294 -13.49 9.85 -1.86
C GLY A 294 -13.11 8.98 -3.08
N THR A 295 -11.83 8.94 -3.47
CA THR A 295 -11.36 8.12 -4.59
C THR A 295 -10.50 6.95 -4.12
N LEU A 296 -9.53 7.19 -3.26
CA LEU A 296 -8.61 6.17 -2.74
C LEU A 296 -8.94 5.76 -1.29
N TRP A 297 -9.54 6.63 -0.54
CA TRP A 297 -10.03 6.39 0.84
C TRP A 297 -11.29 7.21 1.14
N CYS A 298 -11.90 6.96 2.31
CA CYS A 298 -13.10 7.67 2.74
C CYS A 298 -12.84 9.18 2.93
N GLU A 299 -13.84 10.01 2.60
CA GLU A 299 -13.82 11.46 2.82
C GLU A 299 -14.96 11.95 3.73
N GLN A 300 -15.94 11.11 4.03
CA GLN A 300 -17.06 11.49 4.89
C GLN A 300 -16.84 11.06 6.34
N PRO A 301 -17.35 11.81 7.36
CA PRO A 301 -18.20 12.99 7.24
C PRO A 301 -17.46 14.30 6.90
N LEU A 302 -16.12 14.30 6.94
CA LEU A 302 -15.23 15.39 6.50
C LEU A 302 -13.92 14.79 5.99
N PRO A 303 -13.21 15.46 5.08
CA PRO A 303 -11.89 15.04 4.65
C PRO A 303 -10.94 14.81 5.82
N VAL A 304 -10.10 13.80 5.69
CA VAL A 304 -9.20 13.34 6.77
C VAL A 304 -8.28 14.45 7.26
N GLN A 305 -7.79 15.29 6.36
CA GLN A 305 -6.92 16.41 6.72
C GLN A 305 -7.65 17.49 7.56
N ALA A 306 -8.97 17.61 7.45
CA ALA A 306 -9.72 18.51 8.33
C ALA A 306 -9.68 18.02 9.80
N TYR A 307 -9.80 16.72 10.03
CA TYR A 307 -9.65 16.15 11.37
C TYR A 307 -8.24 16.33 11.92
N PHE A 308 -7.23 16.17 11.07
CA PHE A 308 -5.85 16.49 11.45
C PHE A 308 -5.71 17.93 11.93
N ALA A 309 -6.23 18.90 11.16
CA ALA A 309 -6.20 20.32 11.55
C ALA A 309 -6.95 20.55 12.88
N PHE A 310 -8.12 19.96 13.07
CA PHE A 310 -8.90 20.09 14.29
C PHE A 310 -8.18 19.54 15.52
N ASP A 311 -7.55 18.39 15.40
CA ASP A 311 -6.78 17.81 16.49
C ASP A 311 -5.52 18.63 16.78
N ARG A 312 -4.88 19.19 15.76
CA ARG A 312 -3.76 20.12 15.92
C ARG A 312 -4.15 21.39 16.67
N VAL A 313 -5.34 21.97 16.38
CA VAL A 313 -5.86 23.13 17.16
C VAL A 313 -5.96 22.78 18.64
N LYS A 314 -6.50 21.60 18.99
CA LYS A 314 -6.60 21.16 20.40
C LYS A 314 -5.21 21.05 21.06
N VAL A 315 -4.22 20.50 20.34
CA VAL A 315 -2.83 20.35 20.83
C VAL A 315 -2.15 21.70 21.04
N LEU A 316 -2.39 22.67 20.14
CA LEU A 316 -1.77 24.00 20.18
C LEU A 316 -2.50 24.98 21.10
N ALA A 317 -3.78 24.76 21.42
CA ALA A 317 -4.60 25.66 22.22
C ALA A 317 -3.99 26.09 23.58
N PRO A 318 -3.21 25.27 24.32
CA PRO A 318 -2.53 25.74 25.53
C PRO A 318 -1.50 26.87 25.28
N GLN A 319 -0.93 26.95 24.08
CA GLN A 319 0.03 27.97 23.66
C GLN A 319 -0.67 29.21 23.08
N HIS A 320 -1.98 29.10 22.78
CA HIS A 320 -2.82 30.11 22.15
C HIS A 320 -4.07 30.41 23.00
N PRO A 321 -3.94 31.04 24.17
CA PRO A 321 -5.08 31.32 25.08
C PRO A 321 -6.18 32.16 24.43
N GLU A 322 -5.84 33.00 23.44
CA GLU A 322 -6.77 33.80 22.66
C GLU A 322 -7.75 32.99 21.84
N TRP A 323 -7.39 31.76 21.46
CA TRP A 323 -8.26 30.85 20.69
C TRP A 323 -9.53 30.43 21.45
N LYS A 324 -9.56 30.58 22.77
CA LYS A 324 -10.76 30.30 23.56
C LYS A 324 -11.90 31.27 23.29
N THR A 325 -11.59 32.47 22.75
CA THR A 325 -12.54 33.55 22.50
C THR A 325 -12.59 34.00 21.04
N THR A 326 -11.68 33.53 20.20
CA THR A 326 -11.56 33.96 18.80
C THR A 326 -12.11 32.86 17.88
N GLU A 327 -13.07 33.20 17.00
CA GLU A 327 -13.54 32.27 15.96
C GLU A 327 -12.51 32.17 14.82
N PRO A 328 -12.39 31.01 14.17
CA PRO A 328 -13.17 29.79 14.32
C PRO A 328 -12.72 28.83 15.44
N PHE A 329 -11.62 29.14 16.12
CA PHE A 329 -11.00 28.27 17.13
C PHE A 329 -11.90 28.06 18.35
N ALA A 330 -12.59 29.12 18.82
CA ALA A 330 -13.42 29.07 20.01
C ALA A 330 -14.55 28.03 19.87
N SER A 331 -15.23 28.03 18.75
CA SER A 331 -16.29 27.06 18.45
C SER A 331 -15.73 25.65 18.23
N LEU A 332 -14.61 25.53 17.53
CA LEU A 332 -13.94 24.26 17.32
C LEU A 332 -13.53 23.60 18.65
N LEU A 333 -12.94 24.35 19.57
CA LEU A 333 -12.54 23.86 20.89
C LEU A 333 -13.72 23.42 21.77
N LYS A 334 -14.91 23.99 21.54
CA LYS A 334 -16.18 23.57 22.17
C LYS A 334 -16.83 22.37 21.47
N GLY A 335 -16.29 21.91 20.33
CA GLY A 335 -16.87 20.83 19.53
C GLY A 335 -18.01 21.28 18.60
N ASP A 336 -18.28 22.57 18.48
CA ASP A 336 -19.28 23.13 17.57
C ASP A 336 -18.68 23.35 16.17
N LEU A 337 -18.55 22.27 15.41
CA LEU A 337 -18.02 22.30 14.04
C LEU A 337 -18.88 23.14 13.10
N LYS A 338 -20.20 23.18 13.33
CA LYS A 338 -21.13 23.95 12.49
C LYS A 338 -20.79 25.44 12.54
N THR A 339 -20.64 25.98 13.73
CA THR A 339 -20.26 27.39 13.94
C THR A 339 -18.83 27.64 13.52
N ALA A 340 -17.87 26.78 13.87
CA ALA A 340 -16.47 26.90 13.47
C ALA A 340 -16.29 27.00 11.94
N LEU A 341 -17.09 26.26 11.17
CA LEU A 341 -17.02 26.26 9.70
C LEU A 341 -18.03 27.21 9.03
N SER A 342 -18.77 28.02 9.80
CA SER A 342 -19.77 28.94 9.25
C SER A 342 -19.17 30.10 8.43
N GLY A 343 -17.89 30.44 8.68
CA GLY A 343 -17.12 31.41 7.90
C GLY A 343 -16.67 30.90 6.53
N GLY A 344 -17.06 29.67 6.15
CA GLY A 344 -16.73 29.06 4.86
C GLY A 344 -15.23 28.90 4.63
N ASP A 345 -14.78 29.13 3.40
CA ASP A 345 -13.38 28.93 2.99
C ASP A 345 -12.38 29.74 3.82
N HIS A 346 -12.78 30.94 4.30
CA HIS A 346 -11.91 31.77 5.14
C HIS A 346 -11.62 31.10 6.48
N ALA A 347 -12.65 30.59 7.17
CA ALA A 347 -12.47 29.92 8.45
C ALA A 347 -11.64 28.62 8.30
N VAL A 348 -11.88 27.87 7.24
CA VAL A 348 -11.09 26.67 6.91
C VAL A 348 -9.62 27.05 6.68
N LEU A 349 -9.34 28.05 5.86
CA LEU A 349 -7.98 28.52 5.58
C LEU A 349 -7.27 29.00 6.84
N GLU A 350 -7.95 29.73 7.72
CA GLU A 350 -7.39 30.21 8.99
C GLU A 350 -7.00 29.02 9.91
N LEU A 351 -7.86 28.02 10.07
CA LEU A 351 -7.56 26.81 10.82
C LEU A 351 -6.35 26.05 10.23
N PHE A 352 -6.28 25.95 8.90
CA PHE A 352 -5.18 25.29 8.22
C PHE A 352 -3.87 26.05 8.40
N MET A 353 -3.85 27.38 8.19
CA MET A 353 -2.64 28.16 8.34
C MET A 353 -2.09 28.14 9.77
N ALA A 354 -2.98 28.20 10.77
CA ALA A 354 -2.58 28.12 12.17
C ALA A 354 -1.98 26.76 12.58
N THR A 355 -2.35 25.69 11.88
CA THR A 355 -1.95 24.33 12.23
C THR A 355 -0.85 23.74 11.33
N HIS A 356 -0.64 24.32 10.15
CA HIS A 356 0.27 23.82 9.12
C HIS A 356 1.50 24.70 8.87
N ALA A 357 1.56 25.91 9.41
CA ALA A 357 2.66 26.85 9.21
C ALA A 357 3.52 27.05 10.45
N GLY A 358 4.62 27.79 10.32
CA GLY A 358 5.52 28.17 11.43
C GLY A 358 6.59 27.13 11.79
N MET A 359 6.52 25.93 11.24
CA MET A 359 7.46 24.82 11.47
C MET A 359 8.21 24.45 10.18
N THR A 360 9.23 23.63 10.29
CA THR A 360 9.94 23.07 9.13
C THR A 360 9.11 21.96 8.46
N THR A 361 9.44 21.66 7.20
CA THR A 361 8.81 20.54 6.47
C THR A 361 9.05 19.21 7.16
N VAL A 362 10.22 19.00 7.76
CA VAL A 362 10.57 17.77 8.50
C VAL A 362 9.76 17.64 9.80
N GLU A 363 9.62 18.73 10.56
CA GLU A 363 8.77 18.74 11.77
C GLU A 363 7.31 18.44 11.41
N PHE A 364 6.81 19.03 10.33
CA PHE A 364 5.44 18.77 9.87
C PHE A 364 5.24 17.31 9.44
N GLU A 365 6.19 16.74 8.70
CA GLU A 365 6.18 15.34 8.31
C GLU A 365 6.09 14.42 9.53
N GLN A 366 6.90 14.66 10.56
CA GLN A 366 6.86 13.86 11.78
C GLN A 366 5.49 13.95 12.47
N ILE A 367 4.94 15.17 12.58
CA ILE A 367 3.62 15.39 13.19
C ILE A 367 2.52 14.66 12.43
N VAL A 368 2.55 14.66 11.10
CA VAL A 368 1.60 13.92 10.28
C VAL A 368 1.75 12.41 10.49
N ASN A 369 2.98 11.89 10.51
CA ASN A 369 3.25 10.48 10.74
C ASN A 369 2.74 10.00 12.09
N ASP A 370 2.97 10.76 13.16
CA ASP A 370 2.52 10.43 14.50
C ASP A 370 0.99 10.45 14.60
N TRP A 371 0.35 11.42 13.96
CA TRP A 371 -1.11 11.53 13.97
C TRP A 371 -1.78 10.41 13.18
N ILE A 372 -1.37 10.18 11.94
CA ILE A 372 -2.03 9.19 11.07
C ILE A 372 -1.88 7.75 11.57
N ALA A 373 -0.84 7.48 12.37
CA ALA A 373 -0.63 6.18 12.99
C ALA A 373 -1.71 5.81 14.01
N THR A 374 -2.40 6.79 14.59
CA THR A 374 -3.36 6.59 15.66
C THR A 374 -4.74 7.17 15.39
N ALA A 375 -4.86 8.02 14.38
CA ALA A 375 -6.10 8.73 14.06
C ALA A 375 -7.19 7.77 13.56
N LYS A 376 -8.38 7.92 14.13
CA LYS A 376 -9.51 7.05 13.87
C LYS A 376 -10.69 7.78 13.25
N HIS A 377 -11.33 7.11 12.33
CA HIS A 377 -12.56 7.58 11.73
C HIS A 377 -13.69 7.68 12.77
N PRO A 378 -14.41 8.82 12.87
CA PRO A 378 -15.32 9.10 14.00
C PRO A 378 -16.53 8.15 14.09
N LYS A 379 -17.00 7.61 12.96
CA LYS A 379 -18.15 6.71 12.92
C LYS A 379 -17.76 5.24 13.13
N THR A 380 -16.66 4.81 12.50
CA THR A 380 -16.28 3.38 12.49
C THR A 380 -15.31 3.01 13.60
N GLY A 381 -14.58 3.98 14.17
CA GLY A 381 -13.51 3.74 15.14
C GLY A 381 -12.26 3.08 14.54
N LYS A 382 -12.24 2.79 13.25
CA LYS A 382 -11.08 2.24 12.53
C LYS A 382 -10.04 3.33 12.28
N LEU A 383 -8.78 2.93 12.15
CA LEU A 383 -7.74 3.84 11.69
C LEU A 383 -8.07 4.36 10.28
N TYR A 384 -7.71 5.62 9.98
CA TYR A 384 -7.91 6.13 8.62
C TYR A 384 -7.15 5.31 7.58
N THR A 385 -5.99 4.76 7.93
CA THR A 385 -5.22 3.85 7.09
C THR A 385 -5.91 2.49 6.84
N GLU A 386 -6.97 2.16 7.57
CA GLU A 386 -7.84 1.00 7.36
C GLU A 386 -9.11 1.35 6.55
N MET A 387 -9.34 2.66 6.32
CA MET A 387 -10.49 3.16 5.55
C MET A 387 -10.13 3.43 4.08
N ILE A 388 -9.18 2.65 3.56
CA ILE A 388 -8.73 2.67 2.17
C ILE A 388 -9.70 1.86 1.32
N TYR A 389 -10.04 2.32 0.13
CA TYR A 389 -10.87 1.54 -0.79
C TYR A 389 -10.06 0.42 -1.44
N GLU A 390 -10.32 -0.81 -1.03
CA GLU A 390 -9.62 -2.00 -1.52
C GLU A 390 -9.67 -2.14 -3.05
N PRO A 391 -10.82 -1.89 -3.74
CA PRO A 391 -10.87 -1.94 -5.20
C PRO A 391 -9.91 -0.95 -5.88
N MET A 392 -9.74 0.24 -5.32
CA MET A 392 -8.84 1.24 -5.87
C MET A 392 -7.37 0.92 -5.56
N ARG A 393 -7.08 0.31 -4.41
CA ARG A 393 -5.74 -0.21 -4.09
C ARG A 393 -5.33 -1.34 -5.05
N GLU A 394 -6.26 -2.26 -5.35
CA GLU A 394 -6.05 -3.30 -6.38
C GLU A 394 -5.84 -2.69 -7.77
N LEU A 395 -6.61 -1.66 -8.12
CA LEU A 395 -6.49 -0.97 -9.40
C LEU A 395 -5.11 -0.30 -9.56
N LEU A 396 -4.63 0.39 -8.51
CA LEU A 396 -3.28 0.95 -8.48
C LEU A 396 -2.21 -0.13 -8.72
N ALA A 397 -2.30 -1.26 -8.01
CA ALA A 397 -1.37 -2.37 -8.18
C ALA A 397 -1.44 -2.98 -9.59
N TYR A 398 -2.66 -3.17 -10.11
CA TYR A 398 -2.88 -3.70 -11.46
C TYR A 398 -2.31 -2.78 -12.54
N LEU A 399 -2.51 -1.48 -12.44
CA LEU A 399 -1.95 -0.51 -13.39
C LEU A 399 -0.41 -0.53 -13.34
N ARG A 400 0.21 -0.50 -12.16
CA ARG A 400 1.68 -0.57 -12.02
C ARG A 400 2.25 -1.87 -12.60
N THR A 401 1.62 -3.01 -12.35
CA THR A 401 2.02 -4.31 -12.94
C THR A 401 1.98 -4.27 -14.48
N ASN A 402 1.13 -3.42 -15.05
CA ASN A 402 1.03 -3.18 -16.50
C ASN A 402 1.86 -1.98 -16.99
N GLY A 403 2.84 -1.54 -16.21
CA GLY A 403 3.82 -0.51 -16.58
C GLY A 403 3.33 0.92 -16.50
N PHE A 404 2.22 1.19 -15.79
CA PHE A 404 1.78 2.56 -15.54
C PHE A 404 2.56 3.20 -14.40
N LYS A 405 2.84 4.50 -14.52
CA LYS A 405 3.18 5.37 -13.40
C LYS A 405 1.90 5.94 -12.81
N THR A 406 1.68 5.72 -11.52
CA THR A 406 0.48 6.18 -10.81
C THR A 406 0.81 7.41 -9.97
N TYR A 407 0.01 8.45 -10.06
CA TYR A 407 0.18 9.71 -9.34
C TYR A 407 -1.06 10.04 -8.53
N ILE A 408 -0.88 10.59 -7.34
CA ILE A 408 -1.94 11.31 -6.63
C ILE A 408 -1.98 12.74 -7.15
N VAL A 409 -3.18 13.27 -7.44
CA VAL A 409 -3.46 14.67 -7.81
C VAL A 409 -4.70 15.12 -7.03
N SER A 410 -4.51 15.82 -5.92
CA SER A 410 -5.55 16.01 -4.90
C SER A 410 -5.64 17.46 -4.42
N GLY A 411 -6.86 17.91 -4.12
CA GLY A 411 -7.09 19.16 -3.40
C GLY A 411 -6.47 19.21 -2.00
N GLY A 412 -6.18 18.04 -1.42
CA GLY A 412 -5.48 17.90 -0.14
C GLY A 412 -4.05 18.42 -0.16
N GLY A 413 -3.49 18.68 1.03
CA GLY A 413 -2.13 19.21 1.19
C GLY A 413 -1.06 18.19 0.78
N ILE A 414 -0.18 18.56 -0.16
CA ILE A 414 0.89 17.69 -0.67
C ILE A 414 1.76 17.14 0.45
N GLU A 415 2.16 17.96 1.42
CA GLU A 415 3.02 17.55 2.54
C GLU A 415 2.27 16.79 3.63
N PHE A 416 0.92 16.85 3.66
CA PHE A 416 0.11 15.96 4.50
C PHE A 416 0.05 14.55 3.91
N MET A 417 -0.02 14.41 2.59
CA MET A 417 -0.17 13.11 1.93
C MET A 417 1.15 12.34 1.80
N ARG A 418 2.25 13.01 1.46
CA ARG A 418 3.58 12.39 1.21
C ARG A 418 4.05 11.43 2.30
N PRO A 419 3.93 11.75 3.60
CA PRO A 419 4.48 10.90 4.67
C PRO A 419 3.90 9.49 4.73
N TRP A 420 2.70 9.26 4.18
CA TRP A 420 2.01 7.98 4.29
C TRP A 420 1.59 7.35 2.95
N ALA A 421 1.66 8.08 1.83
CA ALA A 421 1.21 7.61 0.52
C ALA A 421 1.98 6.38 0.04
N GLU A 422 3.30 6.34 0.23
CA GLU A 422 4.13 5.21 -0.21
C GLU A 422 3.74 3.91 0.51
N ARG A 423 3.70 3.93 1.84
CA ARG A 423 3.37 2.73 2.64
C ARG A 423 1.92 2.29 2.48
N THR A 424 1.03 3.19 2.07
CA THR A 424 -0.41 2.94 1.94
C THR A 424 -0.80 2.49 0.54
N TYR A 425 -0.28 3.16 -0.47
CA TYR A 425 -0.67 2.98 -1.88
C TYR A 425 0.48 2.52 -2.78
N GLY A 426 1.72 2.49 -2.30
CA GLY A 426 2.92 2.26 -3.12
C GLY A 426 3.20 3.42 -4.09
N ILE A 427 2.74 4.63 -3.78
CA ILE A 427 2.97 5.85 -4.56
C ILE A 427 4.09 6.64 -3.90
N GLN A 428 5.19 6.84 -4.62
CA GLN A 428 6.38 7.52 -4.12
C GLN A 428 6.11 8.99 -3.82
N PRO A 429 6.82 9.63 -2.85
CA PRO A 429 6.60 11.03 -2.48
C PRO A 429 6.63 12.01 -3.66
N GLU A 430 7.49 11.79 -4.66
CA GLU A 430 7.57 12.60 -5.88
C GLU A 430 6.39 12.38 -6.84
N GLN A 431 5.60 11.35 -6.64
CA GLN A 431 4.38 11.06 -7.39
C GLN A 431 3.11 11.58 -6.70
N VAL A 432 3.27 12.26 -5.56
CA VAL A 432 2.18 12.92 -4.84
C VAL A 432 2.17 14.40 -5.20
N ILE A 433 1.06 14.84 -5.79
CA ILE A 433 0.78 16.23 -6.16
C ILE A 433 -0.44 16.67 -5.35
N GLY A 434 -0.41 17.92 -4.88
CA GLY A 434 -1.49 18.44 -4.05
C GLY A 434 -1.37 19.93 -3.79
N SER A 435 -2.35 20.49 -3.10
CA SER A 435 -2.30 21.88 -2.64
C SER A 435 -1.11 22.12 -1.74
N SER A 436 -0.51 23.29 -1.82
CA SER A 436 0.69 23.62 -1.04
C SER A 436 0.63 25.01 -0.44
N ILE A 437 1.29 25.18 0.70
CA ILE A 437 1.60 26.50 1.26
C ILE A 437 3.03 26.87 0.90
N LYS A 438 3.35 28.16 0.96
CA LYS A 438 4.70 28.66 0.66
C LYS A 438 5.72 28.10 1.66
N THR A 439 6.92 27.87 1.16
CA THR A 439 8.08 27.49 1.98
C THR A 439 9.21 28.50 1.76
N LYS A 440 10.05 28.68 2.77
CA LYS A 440 11.23 29.54 2.73
C LYS A 440 12.45 28.75 3.16
N PHE A 441 13.53 28.87 2.40
CA PHE A 441 14.83 28.37 2.82
C PHE A 441 15.41 29.22 3.96
N GLU A 442 15.84 28.59 5.03
CA GLU A 442 16.51 29.22 6.17
C GLU A 442 17.67 28.35 6.68
N MET A 443 18.63 29.02 7.34
CA MET A 443 19.64 28.35 8.16
C MET A 443 19.20 28.41 9.61
N ARG A 444 18.93 27.24 10.24
CA ARG A 444 18.63 27.14 11.69
C ARG A 444 19.72 26.28 12.34
N ASP A 445 20.38 26.83 13.35
CA ASP A 445 21.47 26.14 14.07
C ASP A 445 22.56 25.54 13.15
N GLY A 446 22.91 26.30 12.10
CA GLY A 446 23.89 25.89 11.11
C GLY A 446 23.42 24.82 10.11
N ARG A 447 22.13 24.45 10.10
CA ARG A 447 21.54 23.46 9.19
C ARG A 447 20.56 24.13 8.22
N PRO A 448 20.57 23.74 6.93
CA PRO A 448 19.60 24.22 5.96
C PRO A 448 18.25 23.56 6.20
N VAL A 449 17.18 24.36 6.27
CA VAL A 449 15.80 23.87 6.45
C VAL A 449 14.84 24.61 5.53
N LEU A 450 13.69 24.00 5.26
CA LEU A 450 12.54 24.64 4.63
C LEU A 450 11.49 24.92 5.69
N VAL A 451 11.13 26.18 5.88
CA VAL A 451 10.11 26.63 6.83
C VAL A 451 8.80 26.89 6.09
N ARG A 452 7.72 26.38 6.63
CA ARG A 452 6.35 26.49 6.12
C ARG A 452 5.76 27.85 6.53
N LEU A 453 5.29 28.61 5.55
CA LEU A 453 4.73 29.94 5.75
C LEU A 453 3.19 29.91 5.74
N PRO A 454 2.50 30.82 6.47
CA PRO A 454 1.03 30.88 6.50
C PRO A 454 0.45 31.58 5.25
N GLU A 455 0.86 31.12 4.08
CA GLU A 455 0.42 31.63 2.79
C GLU A 455 0.21 30.47 1.82
N LEU A 456 -0.94 30.49 1.12
CA LEU A 456 -1.22 29.53 0.03
C LEU A 456 -0.21 29.76 -1.10
N ASN A 457 0.41 28.67 -1.56
CA ASN A 457 1.29 28.68 -2.72
C ASN A 457 0.52 28.23 -3.97
N PHE A 458 -0.19 27.11 -3.86
CA PHE A 458 -0.95 26.54 -4.97
C PHE A 458 -2.18 25.79 -4.46
N ASN A 459 -3.31 25.95 -5.16
CA ASN A 459 -4.54 25.19 -4.92
C ASN A 459 -4.73 24.16 -6.02
N ASP A 460 -4.61 22.87 -5.68
CA ASP A 460 -4.71 21.72 -6.60
C ASP A 460 -6.14 21.16 -6.65
N ASP A 461 -7.12 22.04 -6.76
CA ASP A 461 -8.52 21.67 -6.93
C ASP A 461 -9.06 22.16 -8.28
N LYS A 462 -9.99 21.42 -8.87
CA LYS A 462 -10.62 21.77 -10.16
C LYS A 462 -9.57 22.06 -11.24
N GLY A 463 -9.60 23.27 -11.83
CA GLY A 463 -8.63 23.72 -12.83
C GLY A 463 -7.17 23.76 -12.36
N GLY A 464 -6.91 23.69 -11.05
CA GLY A 464 -5.58 23.51 -10.49
C GLY A 464 -4.98 22.15 -10.86
N LYS A 465 -5.77 21.07 -10.81
CA LYS A 465 -5.27 19.70 -11.09
C LYS A 465 -4.57 19.57 -12.45
N PRO A 466 -5.15 19.97 -13.60
CA PRO A 466 -4.42 19.92 -14.87
C PRO A 466 -3.19 20.82 -14.92
N VAL A 467 -3.20 21.97 -14.22
CA VAL A 467 -2.00 22.84 -14.13
C VAL A 467 -0.89 22.13 -13.39
N ALA A 468 -1.19 21.52 -12.25
CA ALA A 468 -0.22 20.76 -11.45
C ALA A 468 0.30 19.51 -12.19
N ILE A 469 -0.57 18.78 -12.91
CA ILE A 469 -0.16 17.67 -13.77
C ILE A 469 0.89 18.15 -14.78
N ASN A 470 0.63 19.27 -15.46
CA ASN A 470 1.59 19.82 -16.41
C ASN A 470 2.91 20.22 -15.74
N GLN A 471 2.85 20.86 -14.57
CA GLN A 471 4.04 21.33 -13.86
C GLN A 471 4.93 20.19 -13.31
N HIS A 472 4.30 19.16 -12.74
CA HIS A 472 5.02 18.12 -11.98
C HIS A 472 5.26 16.83 -12.78
N ILE A 473 4.37 16.51 -13.71
CA ILE A 473 4.50 15.30 -14.53
C ILE A 473 5.10 15.63 -15.91
N GLY A 474 4.75 16.81 -16.50
CA GLY A 474 5.19 17.24 -17.82
C GLY A 474 4.61 16.43 -18.97
N ARG A 475 3.65 15.55 -18.70
CA ARG A 475 2.95 14.70 -19.68
C ARG A 475 1.47 14.63 -19.32
N ARG A 476 0.62 14.56 -20.36
CA ARG A 476 -0.81 14.34 -20.16
C ARG A 476 -1.07 12.88 -19.80
N PRO A 477 -1.85 12.59 -18.72
CA PRO A 477 -2.21 11.23 -18.37
C PRO A 477 -3.01 10.53 -19.48
N ILE A 478 -2.97 9.21 -19.50
CA ILE A 478 -3.86 8.39 -20.34
C ILE A 478 -5.03 7.81 -19.55
N ALA A 479 -4.98 7.90 -18.21
CA ALA A 479 -6.07 7.52 -17.34
C ALA A 479 -6.20 8.51 -16.17
N ALA A 480 -7.43 8.84 -15.76
CA ALA A 480 -7.73 9.70 -14.62
C ALA A 480 -8.91 9.14 -13.82
N PHE A 481 -8.79 9.21 -12.49
CA PHE A 481 -9.71 8.63 -11.54
C PHE A 481 -10.07 9.66 -10.47
N GLY A 482 -11.36 9.83 -10.20
CA GLY A 482 -11.88 10.76 -9.22
C GLY A 482 -13.24 10.34 -8.69
N ASN A 483 -13.91 11.21 -7.95
CA ASN A 483 -15.25 10.95 -7.42
C ASN A 483 -16.19 12.16 -7.43
N SER A 484 -15.71 13.34 -7.77
CA SER A 484 -16.46 14.58 -7.56
C SER A 484 -16.29 15.62 -8.66
N ASP A 485 -17.06 16.72 -8.55
CA ASP A 485 -16.92 17.89 -9.43
C ASP A 485 -15.53 18.55 -9.33
N GLY A 486 -14.78 18.31 -8.26
CA GLY A 486 -13.39 18.74 -8.10
C GLY A 486 -12.43 18.07 -9.09
N ASP A 487 -12.82 16.93 -9.68
CA ASP A 487 -11.99 16.13 -10.58
C ASP A 487 -12.31 16.37 -12.05
N ARG A 488 -13.40 17.07 -12.35
CA ARG A 488 -13.91 17.28 -13.72
C ARG A 488 -12.80 17.70 -14.67
N GLU A 489 -12.09 18.74 -14.34
CA GLU A 489 -11.07 19.34 -15.22
C GLU A 489 -9.85 18.40 -15.38
N MET A 490 -9.53 17.58 -14.40
CA MET A 490 -8.49 16.53 -14.53
C MET A 490 -8.92 15.46 -15.54
N LEU A 491 -10.19 15.03 -15.49
CA LEU A 491 -10.73 14.04 -16.41
C LEU A 491 -10.85 14.63 -17.82
N GLU A 492 -11.38 15.84 -17.99
CA GLU A 492 -11.45 16.58 -19.26
C GLU A 492 -10.05 16.78 -19.87
N TYR A 493 -9.08 17.18 -19.05
CA TYR A 493 -7.70 17.32 -19.48
C TYR A 493 -7.14 15.99 -20.00
N THR A 494 -7.40 14.89 -19.31
CA THR A 494 -6.98 13.56 -19.75
C THR A 494 -7.66 13.16 -21.05
N GLN A 495 -8.98 13.35 -21.16
CA GLN A 495 -9.77 13.05 -22.37
C GLN A 495 -9.29 13.84 -23.59
N GLY A 496 -8.94 15.10 -23.41
CA GLY A 496 -8.49 15.99 -24.50
C GLY A 496 -7.13 15.62 -25.11
N GLY A 497 -6.51 14.50 -24.70
CA GLY A 497 -5.31 13.95 -25.32
C GLY A 497 -5.62 13.14 -26.59
N SER A 498 -4.56 12.83 -27.37
CA SER A 498 -4.67 11.94 -28.54
C SER A 498 -4.60 10.46 -28.12
N GLY A 499 -5.20 9.57 -28.91
CA GLY A 499 -5.22 8.12 -28.67
C GLY A 499 -6.18 7.68 -27.58
N SER A 500 -6.05 6.43 -27.12
CA SER A 500 -6.95 5.83 -26.14
C SER A 500 -6.79 6.47 -24.76
N ARG A 501 -7.92 6.85 -24.16
CA ARG A 501 -7.99 7.50 -22.83
C ARG A 501 -9.03 6.83 -21.95
N PHE A 502 -8.83 6.90 -20.64
CA PHE A 502 -9.76 6.29 -19.68
C PHE A 502 -10.05 7.24 -18.53
N MET A 503 -11.32 7.57 -18.34
CA MET A 503 -11.81 8.42 -17.27
C MET A 503 -12.80 7.63 -16.41
N LEU A 504 -12.64 7.70 -15.08
CA LEU A 504 -13.48 6.97 -14.14
C LEU A 504 -13.83 7.85 -12.93
N LEU A 505 -15.12 7.83 -12.55
CA LEU A 505 -15.62 8.45 -11.35
C LEU A 505 -16.31 7.43 -10.45
N VAL A 506 -15.98 7.47 -9.15
CA VAL A 506 -16.62 6.67 -8.11
C VAL A 506 -17.91 7.37 -7.68
N LEU A 507 -19.03 6.68 -7.77
CA LEU A 507 -20.33 7.11 -7.24
C LEU A 507 -20.53 6.49 -5.85
N HIS A 508 -20.62 7.34 -4.84
CA HIS A 508 -20.85 6.93 -3.46
C HIS A 508 -22.33 6.67 -3.21
N ASP A 509 -22.79 5.46 -3.50
CA ASP A 509 -24.20 5.04 -3.40
C ASP A 509 -24.46 3.91 -2.39
N ASP A 510 -23.49 3.59 -1.54
CA ASP A 510 -23.61 2.53 -0.53
C ASP A 510 -23.64 3.07 0.91
N ALA A 511 -24.84 3.42 1.37
CA ALA A 511 -25.07 3.88 2.75
C ALA A 511 -24.86 2.81 3.82
N VAL A 512 -24.78 1.53 3.44
CA VAL A 512 -24.66 0.40 4.38
C VAL A 512 -23.19 0.14 4.73
N ARG A 513 -22.34 0.04 3.71
CA ARG A 513 -20.93 -0.31 3.88
C ARG A 513 -20.03 0.91 4.06
N GLU A 514 -20.48 2.09 3.57
CA GLU A 514 -19.74 3.35 3.65
C GLU A 514 -20.70 4.52 3.91
N TYR A 515 -20.75 5.54 3.04
CA TYR A 515 -21.70 6.65 3.01
C TYR A 515 -22.32 6.76 1.62
N ALA A 516 -23.59 7.17 1.57
CA ALA A 516 -24.20 7.59 0.31
C ALA A 516 -24.29 9.11 0.27
N TYR A 517 -23.69 9.73 -0.74
CA TYR A 517 -23.65 11.18 -0.91
C TYR A 517 -23.32 11.58 -2.35
N GLY A 518 -23.53 12.87 -2.64
CA GLY A 518 -23.44 13.45 -3.96
C GLY A 518 -24.84 13.48 -4.61
N PRO A 519 -25.34 14.62 -5.10
CA PRO A 519 -26.72 14.75 -5.55
C PRO A 519 -27.07 13.99 -6.83
N ALA A 520 -26.08 13.43 -7.52
CA ALA A 520 -26.34 12.60 -8.72
C ALA A 520 -27.27 11.43 -8.38
N LYS A 521 -28.17 11.14 -9.30
CA LYS A 521 -29.15 10.03 -9.17
C LYS A 521 -30.03 10.10 -7.92
N GLY A 522 -30.24 11.30 -7.35
CA GLY A 522 -31.07 11.50 -6.16
C GLY A 522 -30.39 11.14 -4.84
N LEU A 523 -29.09 10.97 -4.82
CA LEU A 523 -28.32 10.77 -3.57
C LEU A 523 -28.34 12.02 -2.70
N PRO A 524 -28.09 11.90 -1.38
CA PRO A 524 -28.01 13.04 -0.46
C PRO A 524 -26.98 14.07 -0.93
N ALA A 525 -27.30 15.36 -0.79
CA ALA A 525 -26.37 16.44 -1.10
C ALA A 525 -25.17 16.41 -0.13
N ALA A 526 -23.98 16.63 -0.68
CA ALA A 526 -22.74 16.83 0.08
C ALA A 526 -22.16 18.21 -0.22
N LYS A 527 -21.53 18.84 0.78
CA LYS A 527 -20.81 20.10 0.57
C LYS A 527 -19.42 19.87 -0.01
N LEU A 528 -18.80 18.74 0.35
CA LEU A 528 -17.49 18.30 -0.12
C LEU A 528 -17.66 16.94 -0.79
N GLY A 529 -16.87 16.65 -1.80
CA GLY A 529 -16.97 15.42 -2.57
C GLY A 529 -18.27 15.31 -3.39
N ALA A 530 -18.87 16.44 -3.79
CA ALA A 530 -20.13 16.43 -4.52
C ALA A 530 -19.95 15.88 -5.94
N PHE A 531 -20.64 14.78 -6.24
CA PHE A 531 -20.85 14.28 -7.59
C PHE A 531 -22.22 14.77 -8.05
N THR A 532 -22.26 15.90 -8.76
CA THR A 532 -23.52 16.53 -9.19
C THR A 532 -24.18 15.77 -10.32
N GLN A 533 -25.51 15.98 -10.50
CA GLN A 533 -26.24 15.43 -11.64
C GLN A 533 -25.63 15.94 -12.96
N ALA A 534 -25.19 17.18 -13.00
CA ALA A 534 -24.55 17.76 -14.20
C ALA A 534 -23.26 17.02 -14.58
N LEU A 535 -22.43 16.69 -13.61
CA LEU A 535 -21.24 15.86 -13.86
C LEU A 535 -21.62 14.44 -14.27
N TYR A 536 -22.63 13.85 -13.65
CA TYR A 536 -23.13 12.53 -14.04
C TYR A 536 -23.63 12.52 -15.50
N ASP A 537 -24.42 13.52 -15.90
CA ASP A 537 -24.91 13.65 -17.28
C ASP A 537 -23.74 13.82 -18.27
N GLN A 538 -22.69 14.56 -17.87
CA GLN A 538 -21.46 14.68 -18.65
C GLN A 538 -20.78 13.32 -18.83
N THR A 539 -20.67 12.50 -17.77
CA THR A 539 -20.06 11.17 -17.91
C THR A 539 -20.75 10.31 -18.95
N GLN A 540 -22.09 10.38 -19.00
CA GLN A 540 -22.88 9.62 -19.98
C GLN A 540 -22.66 10.14 -21.41
N LYS A 541 -22.59 11.45 -21.58
CA LYS A 541 -22.32 12.10 -22.87
C LYS A 541 -20.93 11.80 -23.40
N ASP A 542 -19.93 11.87 -22.54
CA ASP A 542 -18.52 11.82 -22.91
C ASP A 542 -17.93 10.39 -22.83
N GLY A 543 -18.75 9.40 -22.44
CA GLY A 543 -18.37 7.98 -22.37
C GLY A 543 -17.42 7.66 -21.21
N TRP A 544 -17.46 8.42 -20.11
CA TRP A 544 -16.67 8.13 -18.92
C TRP A 544 -17.28 6.98 -18.12
N THR A 545 -16.45 6.20 -17.49
CA THR A 545 -16.91 5.10 -16.63
C THR A 545 -17.36 5.64 -15.28
N VAL A 546 -18.58 5.33 -14.87
CA VAL A 546 -19.07 5.56 -13.51
C VAL A 546 -19.11 4.22 -12.79
N VAL A 547 -18.49 4.18 -11.63
CA VAL A 547 -18.43 3.00 -10.76
C VAL A 547 -19.36 3.19 -9.58
N SER A 548 -20.38 2.35 -9.47
CA SER A 548 -21.24 2.26 -8.29
C SER A 548 -20.50 1.53 -7.18
N MET A 549 -20.28 2.20 -6.06
CA MET A 549 -19.67 1.55 -4.91
C MET A 549 -20.50 0.37 -4.42
N LYS A 550 -21.83 0.46 -4.54
CA LYS A 550 -22.78 -0.57 -4.14
C LYS A 550 -22.77 -1.78 -5.06
N ASP A 551 -22.79 -1.55 -6.37
CA ASP A 551 -23.03 -2.61 -7.36
C ASP A 551 -21.74 -3.16 -7.97
N ASP A 552 -20.71 -2.32 -8.16
CA ASP A 552 -19.47 -2.70 -8.84
C ASP A 552 -18.37 -3.17 -7.86
N TRP A 553 -18.47 -2.87 -6.58
CA TRP A 553 -17.49 -3.28 -5.57
C TRP A 553 -18.01 -4.42 -4.68
N LYS A 554 -17.31 -5.54 -4.74
CA LYS A 554 -17.57 -6.70 -3.87
C LYS A 554 -17.14 -6.42 -2.43
N THR A 555 -15.99 -5.79 -2.26
CA THR A 555 -15.41 -5.39 -0.98
C THR A 555 -15.06 -3.91 -1.05
N ILE A 556 -15.39 -3.10 -0.03
CA ILE A 556 -15.04 -1.67 0.01
C ILE A 556 -13.71 -1.47 0.72
N PHE A 557 -13.59 -1.92 1.95
CA PHE A 557 -12.38 -1.79 2.78
C PHE A 557 -11.63 -3.12 2.85
N PRO A 558 -10.31 -3.11 3.10
CA PRO A 558 -9.56 -4.33 3.33
C PRO A 558 -10.25 -5.20 4.38
N ILE A 559 -10.30 -6.51 4.12
CA ILE A 559 -10.87 -7.47 5.07
C ILE A 559 -9.99 -7.45 6.32
N GLU A 560 -10.59 -7.19 7.47
CA GLU A 560 -9.89 -7.31 8.75
C GLU A 560 -9.33 -8.73 8.87
N LYS A 561 -8.03 -8.82 9.09
CA LYS A 561 -7.43 -10.08 9.54
C LYS A 561 -7.94 -10.32 10.96
N ARG A 562 -8.94 -11.19 11.11
CA ARG A 562 -9.38 -11.70 12.41
C ARG A 562 -8.31 -12.60 12.99
#